data_36b464ebaebb65900d58b34c86662e2f
#
_entry.id   36b464ebaebb65900d58b34c86662e2f
#
_cell.length_a   1.000
_cell.length_b   1.000
_cell.length_c   1.000
_cell.angle_alpha   90.00
_cell.angle_beta   90.00
_cell.angle_gamma   90.00
#
_symmetry.space_group_name_H-M   'P 1'
#
loop_
_entity.id
_entity.type
_entity.pdbx_description
1 polymer ?
#
loop_
_entity_poly.entity_id
_entity_poly.type
_entity_poly.pdbx_seq_one_letter_code
_entity_poly.pdbx_strand_id
1 'polypeptide(L)'
;MMEPIPVRNLAIQFFVSVVVCLCVSASTASAQEHQHPAAGPVPATTEQSWSWATDANAFFGYNYQHRRFADFASWDSQNWVMLNGARRVGPGRLIVNAMFSLEPWTVGRLVYSGDYRLPPVGGTPQLYQTGESFDQIPLVNYQHPHDLFMGLGATYQIPAGRLMYFFGADLVGSPALGPPPFMHRESARSNPQVPLTHHNLDSTHITPGVLRAGVTAGPLTFEGSVFRGAEPDENRFNIEKPGLDSWSARIGWHHGPWTAQVSGGLLHEPEWFDPFDITRLTASIAFDGRLGSRPFNATAAWGENRQFNGFQNVEDGYLLEWDLRAASASTFYGRGEVAKKHLFGLISHPKGFTHPHAYSDIAALTLGYLHDLPIPKTERLGIGGDITVYHTSQDLIVYYGGSRSYHMFLRWRPGGVVTSHVH
;
A
#
# COMPACT_ATOMS: atom_id res chain seq x y z
N MET A 1 -25.60 30.44 12.38
CA MET A 1 -24.48 29.90 11.59
C MET A 1 -24.18 28.50 12.16
N MET A 2 -24.45 27.45 11.39
CA MET A 2 -24.05 26.11 11.81
C MET A 2 -22.54 26.01 11.69
N GLU A 3 -21.86 25.62 12.77
CA GLU A 3 -20.43 25.30 12.69
C GLU A 3 -20.25 24.12 11.71
N PRO A 4 -19.26 24.17 10.82
CA PRO A 4 -18.99 23.05 9.92
C PRO A 4 -18.59 21.81 10.77
N ILE A 5 -19.25 20.68 10.53
CA ILE A 5 -18.92 19.41 11.17
C ILE A 5 -17.48 19.09 10.79
N PRO A 6 -16.58 18.82 11.75
CA PRO A 6 -15.19 18.51 11.42
C PRO A 6 -15.14 17.26 10.54
N VAL A 7 -14.35 17.31 9.47
CA VAL A 7 -14.19 16.25 8.44
C VAL A 7 -13.94 14.88 9.08
N ARG A 8 -13.20 14.83 10.18
CA ARG A 8 -12.92 13.63 10.98
C ARG A 8 -14.20 12.95 11.50
N ASN A 9 -15.19 13.70 11.99
CA ASN A 9 -16.43 13.12 12.52
C ASN A 9 -17.29 12.54 11.38
N LEU A 10 -17.28 13.16 10.21
CA LEU A 10 -17.95 12.64 9.02
C LEU A 10 -17.30 11.34 8.54
N ALA A 11 -15.95 11.30 8.54
CA ALA A 11 -15.18 10.13 8.13
C ALA A 11 -15.41 8.94 9.08
N ILE A 12 -15.42 9.16 10.39
CA ILE A 12 -15.69 8.10 11.38
C ILE A 12 -17.12 7.59 11.24
N GLN A 13 -18.12 8.45 11.06
CA GLN A 13 -19.50 8.04 10.85
C GLN A 13 -19.68 7.27 9.54
N PHE A 14 -19.03 7.71 8.46
CA PHE A 14 -19.05 7.02 7.17
C PHE A 14 -18.36 5.66 7.27
N PHE A 15 -17.18 5.58 7.91
CA PHE A 15 -16.44 4.36 8.13
C PHE A 15 -17.25 3.33 8.94
N VAL A 16 -17.84 3.74 10.07
CA VAL A 16 -18.68 2.87 10.91
C VAL A 16 -19.91 2.40 10.12
N SER A 17 -20.58 3.27 9.38
CA SER A 17 -21.76 2.94 8.60
C SER A 17 -21.45 1.93 7.50
N VAL A 18 -20.32 2.08 6.81
CA VAL A 18 -19.89 1.15 5.74
C VAL A 18 -19.48 -0.20 6.30
N VAL A 19 -18.76 -0.24 7.42
CA VAL A 19 -18.40 -1.51 8.10
C VAL A 19 -19.65 -2.25 8.53
N VAL A 20 -20.66 -1.57 9.08
CA VAL A 20 -21.93 -2.17 9.47
C VAL A 20 -22.71 -2.68 8.25
N CYS A 21 -22.77 -1.93 7.15
CA CYS A 21 -23.43 -2.36 5.92
C CYS A 21 -22.74 -3.58 5.26
N LEU A 22 -21.40 -3.63 5.26
CA LEU A 22 -20.64 -4.77 4.74
C LEU A 22 -20.87 -6.04 5.58
N CYS A 23 -21.00 -5.92 6.89
CA CYS A 23 -21.28 -7.06 7.79
C CYS A 23 -22.68 -7.66 7.59
N VAL A 24 -23.67 -6.87 7.16
CA VAL A 24 -25.08 -7.33 7.02
C VAL A 24 -25.34 -8.06 5.69
N SER A 25 -24.51 -7.86 4.66
CA SER A 25 -24.77 -8.35 3.29
C SER A 25 -24.09 -9.69 2.93
N ALA A 26 -23.45 -10.36 3.87
CA ALA A 26 -22.65 -11.56 3.58
C ALA A 26 -23.51 -12.85 3.53
N SER A 27 -23.90 -13.25 2.35
CA SER A 27 -24.36 -14.61 2.06
C SER A 27 -23.26 -15.42 1.37
N THR A 28 -23.03 -16.59 1.93
CA THR A 28 -22.10 -17.68 1.63
C THR A 28 -21.54 -17.77 0.21
N ALA A 29 -20.24 -17.54 0.05
CA ALA A 29 -19.43 -17.97 -1.08
C ALA A 29 -18.36 -18.97 -0.59
N SER A 30 -18.09 -20.00 -1.39
CA SER A 30 -17.12 -21.05 -1.07
C SER A 30 -15.70 -20.49 -1.04
N ALA A 31 -14.98 -20.82 0.02
CA ALA A 31 -13.61 -20.37 0.28
C ALA A 31 -12.62 -20.96 -0.73
N GLN A 32 -11.84 -20.09 -1.35
CA GLN A 32 -10.55 -20.42 -1.91
C GLN A 32 -9.50 -20.09 -0.84
N GLU A 33 -8.64 -21.06 -0.55
CA GLU A 33 -7.64 -20.97 0.52
C GLU A 33 -6.65 -19.85 0.23
N HIS A 34 -6.85 -18.66 0.83
CA HIS A 34 -5.92 -17.54 0.75
C HIS A 34 -4.93 -17.59 1.90
N GLN A 35 -3.66 -17.75 1.55
CA GLN A 35 -2.55 -17.70 2.48
C GLN A 35 -2.08 -16.26 2.66
N HIS A 36 -1.49 -15.98 3.80
CA HIS A 36 -0.96 -14.71 4.33
C HIS A 36 -0.87 -13.51 3.38
N PRO A 37 -1.37 -12.33 3.80
CA PRO A 37 -1.54 -11.16 2.94
C PRO A 37 -0.27 -10.44 2.49
N ALA A 38 0.91 -10.87 2.90
CA ALA A 38 2.18 -10.24 2.50
C ALA A 38 2.89 -10.95 1.34
N ALA A 39 2.39 -12.12 0.93
CA ALA A 39 2.95 -12.87 -0.19
C ALA A 39 1.85 -13.11 -1.21
N GLY A 40 2.12 -12.80 -2.47
CA GLY A 40 1.25 -13.20 -3.58
C GLY A 40 0.98 -14.71 -3.59
N PRO A 41 0.34 -15.24 -4.63
CA PRO A 41 -0.12 -16.62 -4.66
C PRO A 41 1.04 -17.58 -4.37
N VAL A 42 0.91 -18.35 -3.28
CA VAL A 42 1.88 -19.39 -2.94
C VAL A 42 1.39 -20.72 -3.52
N PRO A 43 2.20 -21.40 -4.35
CA PRO A 43 1.78 -22.65 -4.96
C PRO A 43 1.43 -23.70 -3.91
N ALA A 44 0.29 -24.38 -4.08
CA ALA A 44 0.00 -25.57 -3.30
C ALA A 44 0.96 -26.69 -3.74
N THR A 45 1.66 -27.34 -2.82
CA THR A 45 2.53 -28.47 -3.12
C THR A 45 2.33 -29.60 -2.15
N THR A 46 2.11 -30.79 -2.69
CA THR A 46 2.11 -32.08 -1.94
C THR A 46 3.39 -32.87 -2.19
N GLU A 47 4.21 -32.43 -3.13
CA GLU A 47 5.40 -33.14 -3.59
C GLU A 47 6.71 -32.53 -3.05
N GLN A 48 7.80 -33.26 -3.15
CA GLN A 48 9.15 -32.78 -2.82
C GLN A 48 9.76 -31.87 -3.90
N SER A 49 9.12 -31.76 -5.07
CA SER A 49 9.50 -30.86 -6.14
C SER A 49 9.14 -29.39 -5.82
N TRP A 50 9.85 -28.45 -6.45
CA TRP A 50 9.49 -27.05 -6.39
C TRP A 50 8.23 -26.76 -7.22
N SER A 51 7.28 -26.06 -6.60
CA SER A 51 6.16 -25.44 -7.31
C SER A 51 6.37 -23.93 -7.33
N TRP A 52 6.19 -23.30 -8.49
CA TRP A 52 6.41 -21.87 -8.67
C TRP A 52 5.13 -21.17 -9.07
N ALA A 53 4.95 -19.96 -8.59
CA ALA A 53 3.89 -19.05 -8.99
C ALA A 53 4.47 -17.66 -9.25
N THR A 54 3.94 -16.98 -10.25
CA THR A 54 4.29 -15.60 -10.57
C THR A 54 3.06 -14.72 -10.52
N ASP A 55 3.23 -13.49 -10.10
CA ASP A 55 2.24 -12.41 -10.26
C ASP A 55 2.97 -11.13 -10.66
N ALA A 56 2.27 -10.24 -11.36
CA ALA A 56 2.82 -8.96 -11.79
C ALA A 56 1.70 -7.97 -12.07
N ASN A 57 2.01 -6.70 -11.96
CA ASN A 57 1.17 -5.62 -12.42
C ASN A 57 2.05 -4.48 -12.92
N ALA A 58 1.74 -3.92 -14.07
CA ALA A 58 2.46 -2.79 -14.62
C ALA A 58 1.46 -1.80 -15.20
N PHE A 59 1.62 -0.55 -14.81
CA PHE A 59 0.90 0.59 -15.37
C PHE A 59 1.88 1.42 -16.19
N PHE A 60 1.44 1.94 -17.30
CA PHE A 60 2.14 2.95 -18.06
C PHE A 60 1.15 4.05 -18.45
N GLY A 61 1.36 5.27 -17.98
CA GLY A 61 0.35 6.29 -18.15
C GLY A 61 0.83 7.71 -17.99
N TYR A 62 -0.10 8.60 -18.24
CA TYR A 62 0.03 10.03 -18.01
C TYR A 62 -0.70 10.39 -16.72
N ASN A 63 0.05 10.94 -15.77
CA ASN A 63 -0.40 11.41 -14.48
C ASN A 63 -0.38 12.95 -14.48
N TYR A 64 -1.52 13.59 -14.20
CA TYR A 64 -1.67 15.03 -14.14
C TYR A 64 -2.30 15.45 -12.81
N GLN A 65 -1.63 16.36 -12.11
CA GLN A 65 -2.02 16.87 -10.81
C GLN A 65 -2.20 18.39 -10.90
N HIS A 66 -3.41 18.87 -10.67
CA HIS A 66 -3.75 20.29 -10.73
C HIS A 66 -3.83 20.90 -9.34
N ARG A 67 -3.13 22.00 -9.14
CA ARG A 67 -3.28 22.88 -7.97
C ARG A 67 -3.17 24.36 -8.38
N ARG A 68 -3.47 25.25 -7.43
CA ARG A 68 -3.65 26.70 -7.69
C ARG A 68 -2.48 27.38 -8.41
N PHE A 69 -1.22 27.08 -8.08
CA PHE A 69 -0.05 27.83 -8.56
C PHE A 69 0.88 27.03 -9.45
N ALA A 70 0.74 25.71 -9.49
CA ALA A 70 1.58 24.86 -10.30
C ALA A 70 0.85 23.55 -10.59
N ASP A 71 0.89 23.14 -11.84
CA ASP A 71 0.46 21.82 -12.27
C ASP A 71 1.68 20.89 -12.32
N PHE A 72 1.48 19.63 -11.96
CA PHE A 72 2.51 18.59 -12.04
C PHE A 72 2.03 17.53 -13.01
N ALA A 73 2.91 17.05 -13.87
CA ALA A 73 2.57 15.98 -14.80
C ALA A 73 3.79 15.14 -15.13
N SER A 74 3.56 13.84 -15.33
CA SER A 74 4.57 12.92 -15.81
C SER A 74 3.96 11.83 -16.69
N TRP A 75 4.81 11.24 -17.53
CA TRP A 75 4.64 9.90 -18.03
C TRP A 75 5.47 8.97 -17.15
N ASP A 76 4.82 8.00 -16.53
CA ASP A 76 5.48 7.07 -15.62
C ASP A 76 4.95 5.65 -15.81
N SER A 77 5.69 4.70 -15.23
CA SER A 77 5.27 3.31 -15.15
C SER A 77 5.53 2.79 -13.75
N GLN A 78 4.47 2.68 -12.99
CA GLN A 78 4.48 1.95 -11.72
C GLN A 78 4.32 0.46 -12.02
N ASN A 79 5.21 -0.34 -11.48
CA ASN A 79 5.25 -1.76 -11.83
C ASN A 79 5.92 -2.62 -10.76
N TRP A 80 5.54 -3.89 -10.75
CA TRP A 80 6.20 -4.90 -9.95
C TRP A 80 6.00 -6.28 -10.58
N VAL A 81 6.93 -7.17 -10.28
CA VAL A 81 6.86 -8.61 -10.59
C VAL A 81 7.28 -9.40 -9.36
N MET A 82 6.54 -10.46 -9.07
CA MET A 82 6.79 -11.35 -7.94
C MET A 82 6.91 -12.78 -8.42
N LEU A 83 7.87 -13.51 -7.82
CA LEU A 83 8.08 -14.94 -7.97
C LEU A 83 8.00 -15.59 -6.60
N ASN A 84 7.14 -16.58 -6.44
CA ASN A 84 7.03 -17.40 -5.25
C ASN A 84 7.33 -18.85 -5.58
N GLY A 85 8.21 -19.47 -4.79
CA GLY A 85 8.51 -20.88 -4.85
C GLY A 85 8.09 -21.58 -3.57
N ALA A 86 7.56 -22.79 -3.66
CA ALA A 86 7.27 -23.59 -2.49
C ALA A 86 7.71 -25.04 -2.69
N ARG A 87 8.25 -25.63 -1.61
CA ARG A 87 8.69 -27.02 -1.60
C ARG A 87 8.46 -27.63 -0.21
N ARG A 88 8.09 -28.89 -0.19
CA ARG A 88 8.07 -29.65 1.08
C ARG A 88 9.49 -29.98 1.53
N VAL A 89 9.83 -29.66 2.78
CA VAL A 89 11.14 -29.91 3.39
C VAL A 89 10.90 -30.51 4.77
N GLY A 90 11.27 -31.77 4.93
CA GLY A 90 11.02 -32.51 6.18
C GLY A 90 9.54 -32.51 6.57
N PRO A 91 9.20 -32.19 7.83
CA PRO A 91 7.80 -32.15 8.29
C PRO A 91 7.04 -30.89 7.80
N GLY A 92 7.76 -29.92 7.25
CA GLY A 92 7.22 -28.62 6.92
C GLY A 92 7.30 -28.29 5.44
N ARG A 93 7.06 -27.00 5.16
CA ARG A 93 7.09 -26.41 3.83
C ARG A 93 7.97 -25.16 3.83
N LEU A 94 8.93 -25.14 2.92
CA LEU A 94 9.73 -23.94 2.63
C LEU A 94 9.07 -23.15 1.53
N ILE A 95 8.90 -21.86 1.76
CA ILE A 95 8.39 -20.89 0.78
C ILE A 95 9.52 -19.88 0.58
N VAL A 96 9.85 -19.58 -0.67
CA VAL A 96 10.77 -18.51 -1.04
C VAL A 96 10.03 -17.47 -1.87
N ASN A 97 10.35 -16.21 -1.67
CA ASN A 97 9.76 -15.10 -2.41
C ASN A 97 10.83 -14.16 -2.95
N ALA A 98 10.60 -13.63 -4.13
CA ALA A 98 11.36 -12.53 -4.69
C ALA A 98 10.40 -11.58 -5.38
N MET A 99 10.54 -10.27 -5.14
CA MET A 99 9.74 -9.22 -5.75
C MET A 99 10.66 -8.10 -6.23
N PHE A 100 10.40 -7.62 -7.43
CA PHE A 100 11.19 -6.60 -8.10
C PHE A 100 10.31 -5.51 -8.68
N SER A 101 10.84 -4.28 -8.74
CA SER A 101 10.25 -3.19 -9.50
C SER A 101 11.25 -2.60 -10.49
N LEU A 102 10.76 -2.16 -11.63
CA LEU A 102 11.54 -1.41 -12.63
C LEU A 102 11.36 0.11 -12.48
N GLU A 103 10.68 0.57 -11.43
CA GLU A 103 10.44 1.99 -11.18
C GLU A 103 11.71 2.83 -11.11
N PRO A 104 12.86 2.35 -10.60
CA PRO A 104 14.11 3.11 -10.68
C PRO A 104 14.50 3.58 -12.09
N TRP A 105 13.99 2.91 -13.13
CA TRP A 105 14.20 3.29 -14.54
C TRP A 105 12.97 3.92 -15.20
N THR A 106 11.77 3.62 -14.72
CA THR A 106 10.51 3.96 -15.40
C THR A 106 9.74 5.09 -14.74
N VAL A 107 10.11 5.46 -13.52
CA VAL A 107 9.67 6.67 -12.83
C VAL A 107 10.81 7.67 -12.90
N GLY A 108 10.81 8.48 -13.95
CA GLY A 108 11.92 9.36 -14.30
C GLY A 108 11.99 10.64 -13.49
N ARG A 109 13.03 11.45 -13.76
CA ARG A 109 13.13 12.81 -13.28
C ARG A 109 12.03 13.65 -13.91
N LEU A 110 11.22 14.27 -13.07
CA LEU A 110 10.12 15.10 -13.52
C LEU A 110 10.62 16.45 -14.04
N VAL A 111 10.05 16.85 -15.16
CA VAL A 111 10.20 18.22 -15.65
C VAL A 111 8.98 19.01 -15.17
N TYR A 112 9.20 20.01 -14.34
CA TYR A 112 8.13 20.91 -13.89
C TYR A 112 7.52 21.65 -15.06
N SER A 113 6.20 21.68 -15.14
CA SER A 113 5.49 22.68 -15.92
C SER A 113 5.16 23.85 -14.99
N GLY A 114 6.02 24.86 -14.89
CA GLY A 114 5.63 26.13 -14.28
C GLY A 114 6.59 26.84 -13.38
N ASP A 115 7.43 26.21 -12.56
CA ASP A 115 8.44 26.93 -11.78
C ASP A 115 9.85 26.35 -12.01
N TYR A 116 10.61 27.01 -12.85
CA TYR A 116 11.99 26.64 -13.23
C TYR A 116 13.03 26.75 -12.11
N ARG A 117 12.63 27.11 -10.88
CA ARG A 117 13.54 27.36 -9.76
C ARG A 117 13.73 26.14 -8.87
N LEU A 118 12.93 25.11 -9.04
CA LEU A 118 13.06 23.90 -8.27
C LEU A 118 13.90 22.88 -9.03
N PRO A 119 14.84 22.16 -8.36
CA PRO A 119 15.60 21.09 -9.02
C PRO A 119 14.63 20.00 -9.50
N PRO A 120 14.98 19.28 -10.58
CA PRO A 120 14.16 18.14 -11.03
C PRO A 120 14.14 17.10 -9.91
N VAL A 121 12.95 16.83 -9.37
CA VAL A 121 12.72 15.81 -8.34
C VAL A 121 12.38 14.49 -9.03
N GLY A 122 13.02 13.40 -8.64
CA GLY A 122 12.61 12.06 -9.07
C GLY A 122 11.35 11.63 -8.34
N GLY A 123 10.41 11.05 -9.04
CA GLY A 123 9.18 10.51 -8.44
C GLY A 123 7.94 10.69 -9.30
N THR A 124 6.84 10.11 -8.84
CA THR A 124 5.52 10.25 -9.45
C THR A 124 4.79 11.43 -8.79
N PRO A 125 4.24 12.39 -9.57
CA PRO A 125 3.50 13.51 -8.98
C PRO A 125 2.25 13.01 -8.28
N GLN A 126 2.11 13.42 -7.02
CA GLN A 126 0.95 13.11 -6.20
C GLN A 126 0.71 14.20 -5.17
N LEU A 127 -0.40 14.89 -5.27
CA LEU A 127 -0.75 15.96 -4.33
C LEU A 127 -0.89 15.42 -2.91
N TYR A 128 -0.48 16.23 -1.96
CA TYR A 128 -0.55 15.96 -0.52
C TYR A 128 0.29 14.77 -0.03
N GLN A 129 1.16 14.24 -0.86
CA GLN A 129 2.18 13.30 -0.39
C GLN A 129 3.27 14.07 0.34
N THR A 130 3.60 13.60 1.54
CA THR A 130 4.55 14.26 2.44
C THR A 130 5.25 13.19 3.27
N GLY A 131 6.36 13.56 3.88
CA GLY A 131 7.05 12.71 4.82
C GLY A 131 8.17 11.89 4.21
N GLU A 132 8.36 11.96 2.91
CA GLU A 132 9.39 11.23 2.18
C GLU A 132 10.49 12.16 1.72
N SER A 133 11.69 11.63 1.52
CA SER A 133 12.78 12.32 0.86
C SER A 133 13.25 11.56 -0.39
N PHE A 134 13.85 12.30 -1.32
CA PHE A 134 14.55 11.73 -2.45
C PHE A 134 15.67 12.69 -2.87
N ASP A 135 16.90 12.17 -3.09
CA ASP A 135 18.11 13.00 -3.29
C ASP A 135 18.32 14.04 -2.15
N GLN A 136 18.02 13.62 -0.88
CA GLN A 136 18.12 14.46 0.33
C GLN A 136 17.21 15.70 0.32
N ILE A 137 16.18 15.68 -0.50
CA ILE A 137 15.17 16.74 -0.58
C ILE A 137 13.83 16.15 -0.13
N PRO A 138 13.18 16.73 0.88
CA PRO A 138 11.82 16.32 1.24
C PRO A 138 10.89 16.43 0.04
N LEU A 139 10.18 15.35 -0.27
CA LEU A 139 9.20 15.33 -1.34
C LEU A 139 7.93 16.02 -0.86
N VAL A 140 7.49 16.99 -1.64
CA VAL A 140 6.21 17.66 -1.47
C VAL A 140 5.43 17.46 -2.76
N ASN A 141 4.26 16.80 -2.67
CA ASN A 141 3.42 16.45 -3.82
C ASN A 141 4.06 15.44 -4.81
N TYR A 142 4.94 14.60 -4.31
CA TYR A 142 5.56 13.53 -5.09
C TYR A 142 5.69 12.26 -4.25
N GLN A 143 5.59 11.11 -4.90
CA GLN A 143 5.93 9.80 -4.38
C GLN A 143 7.25 9.34 -4.99
N HIS A 144 8.20 8.91 -4.18
CA HIS A 144 9.45 8.32 -4.68
C HIS A 144 9.20 6.98 -5.40
N PRO A 145 10.09 6.56 -6.32
CA PRO A 145 10.00 5.22 -6.93
C PRO A 145 10.29 4.13 -5.89
N HIS A 146 9.69 2.97 -6.07
CA HIS A 146 10.08 1.78 -5.33
C HIS A 146 11.50 1.34 -5.67
N ASP A 147 12.13 0.62 -4.74
CA ASP A 147 13.43 0.01 -4.97
C ASP A 147 13.34 -1.14 -5.98
N LEU A 148 14.46 -1.42 -6.65
CA LEU A 148 14.58 -2.59 -7.53
C LEU A 148 14.22 -3.88 -6.79
N PHE A 149 14.67 -4.03 -5.55
CA PHE A 149 14.38 -5.19 -4.70
C PHE A 149 13.28 -4.83 -3.69
N MET A 150 12.03 -5.20 -4.00
CA MET A 150 10.89 -4.95 -3.13
C MET A 150 10.62 -6.10 -2.15
N GLY A 151 11.17 -7.28 -2.40
CA GLY A 151 11.05 -8.43 -1.53
C GLY A 151 12.05 -9.51 -1.88
N LEU A 152 12.71 -10.08 -0.88
CA LEU A 152 13.61 -11.21 -1.03
C LEU A 152 13.72 -11.95 0.29
N GLY A 153 13.11 -13.13 0.37
CA GLY A 153 13.07 -13.85 1.64
C GLY A 153 12.60 -15.29 1.57
N ALA A 154 12.53 -15.89 2.73
CA ALA A 154 12.05 -17.26 2.91
C ALA A 154 11.22 -17.41 4.18
N THR A 155 10.22 -18.28 4.12
CA THR A 155 9.38 -18.67 5.28
C THR A 155 9.31 -20.19 5.37
N TYR A 156 9.54 -20.72 6.55
CA TYR A 156 9.35 -22.14 6.83
C TYR A 156 8.11 -22.34 7.69
N GLN A 157 7.18 -23.16 7.21
CA GLN A 157 5.92 -23.50 7.86
C GLN A 157 5.96 -24.94 8.39
N ILE A 158 5.51 -25.15 9.64
CA ILE A 158 5.52 -26.45 10.30
C ILE A 158 4.12 -26.72 10.84
N PRO A 159 3.40 -27.73 10.31
CA PRO A 159 2.13 -28.16 10.88
C PRO A 159 2.35 -28.93 12.20
N ALA A 160 1.57 -28.63 13.22
CA ALA A 160 1.57 -29.31 14.51
C ALA A 160 0.14 -29.48 15.02
N GLY A 161 -0.48 -30.60 14.70
CA GLY A 161 -1.89 -30.87 14.99
C GLY A 161 -2.83 -29.90 14.25
N ARG A 162 -3.52 -29.04 15.01
CA ARG A 162 -4.42 -28.01 14.46
C ARG A 162 -3.73 -26.64 14.28
N LEU A 163 -2.45 -26.58 14.62
CA LEU A 163 -1.66 -25.36 14.54
C LEU A 163 -0.71 -25.41 13.35
N MET A 164 -0.43 -24.24 12.78
CA MET A 164 0.61 -24.05 11.80
C MET A 164 1.59 -23.00 12.35
N TYR A 165 2.78 -23.40 12.72
CA TYR A 165 3.87 -22.50 13.08
C TYR A 165 4.60 -22.03 11.83
N PHE A 166 5.10 -20.80 11.84
CA PHE A 166 5.95 -20.31 10.76
C PHE A 166 7.06 -19.40 11.28
N PHE A 167 8.17 -19.42 10.56
CA PHE A 167 9.35 -18.59 10.78
C PHE A 167 9.82 -18.04 9.45
N GLY A 168 9.97 -16.73 9.36
CA GLY A 168 10.39 -16.03 8.15
C GLY A 168 11.64 -15.20 8.38
N ALA A 169 12.48 -15.14 7.35
CA ALA A 169 13.63 -14.26 7.29
C ALA A 169 13.70 -13.64 5.89
N ASP A 170 13.68 -12.32 5.84
CA ASP A 170 13.71 -11.57 4.59
C ASP A 170 14.89 -10.58 4.63
N LEU A 171 15.66 -10.52 3.55
CA LEU A 171 16.64 -9.45 3.32
C LEU A 171 15.92 -8.13 3.05
N VAL A 172 14.82 -8.21 2.31
CA VAL A 172 13.85 -7.14 2.11
C VAL A 172 12.47 -7.76 2.22
N GLY A 173 11.59 -7.17 3.03
CA GLY A 173 10.26 -7.74 3.22
C GLY A 173 9.31 -6.85 4.02
N SER A 174 8.18 -7.43 4.42
CA SER A 174 7.15 -6.73 5.21
C SER A 174 7.11 -7.29 6.63
N PRO A 175 7.23 -6.47 7.67
CA PRO A 175 7.02 -6.88 9.05
C PRO A 175 5.55 -7.22 9.35
N ALA A 176 5.30 -7.75 10.54
CA ALA A 176 3.95 -8.01 11.06
C ALA A 176 3.24 -6.70 11.48
N LEU A 177 3.11 -5.76 10.55
CA LEU A 177 2.58 -4.42 10.78
C LEU A 177 1.74 -3.98 9.57
N GLY A 178 0.54 -3.48 9.84
CA GLY A 178 -0.36 -2.97 8.82
C GLY A 178 -1.13 -4.03 8.02
N PRO A 179 -2.06 -3.59 7.18
CA PRO A 179 -2.70 -4.41 6.16
C PRO A 179 -1.68 -4.81 5.07
N PRO A 180 -2.05 -5.68 4.12
CA PRO A 180 -1.26 -5.88 2.91
C PRO A 180 -0.96 -4.54 2.23
N PRO A 181 0.24 -4.33 1.65
CA PRO A 181 0.54 -3.11 0.92
C PRO A 181 -0.43 -2.91 -0.24
N PHE A 182 -0.73 -1.66 -0.55
CA PHE A 182 -1.79 -1.28 -1.51
C PHE A 182 -1.71 -2.03 -2.83
N MET A 183 -0.52 -2.26 -3.36
CA MET A 183 -0.29 -2.95 -4.63
C MET A 183 -0.71 -4.44 -4.62
N HIS A 184 -0.86 -5.04 -3.45
CA HIS A 184 -1.26 -6.44 -3.26
C HIS A 184 -2.70 -6.58 -2.76
N ARG A 185 -3.39 -5.49 -2.44
CA ARG A 185 -4.80 -5.53 -2.11
C ARG A 185 -5.63 -5.70 -3.38
N GLU A 186 -6.53 -6.69 -3.40
CA GLU A 186 -7.42 -6.90 -4.54
C GLU A 186 -8.32 -5.67 -4.79
N SER A 187 -8.68 -4.95 -3.73
CA SER A 187 -9.47 -3.72 -3.77
C SER A 187 -8.74 -2.53 -4.42
N ALA A 188 -7.40 -2.55 -4.47
CA ALA A 188 -6.58 -1.49 -5.07
C ALA A 188 -6.00 -1.87 -6.44
N ARG A 189 -6.22 -3.10 -6.90
CA ARG A 189 -5.52 -3.71 -8.05
C ARG A 189 -5.65 -2.93 -9.37
N SER A 190 -6.70 -2.16 -9.54
CA SER A 190 -6.94 -1.35 -10.75
C SER A 190 -6.49 0.10 -10.62
N ASN A 191 -6.10 0.53 -9.42
CA ASN A 191 -5.69 1.91 -9.15
C ASN A 191 -4.15 2.02 -9.13
N PRO A 192 -3.51 2.77 -10.04
CA PRO A 192 -2.06 2.95 -10.04
C PRO A 192 -1.56 3.82 -8.88
N GLN A 193 -2.41 4.67 -8.31
CA GLN A 193 -1.97 5.69 -7.36
C GLN A 193 -1.77 5.13 -5.95
N VAL A 194 -0.66 5.53 -5.31
CA VAL A 194 -0.38 5.25 -3.90
C VAL A 194 -1.45 5.92 -3.02
N PRO A 195 -1.94 5.27 -1.95
CA PRO A 195 -2.86 5.92 -1.01
C PRO A 195 -2.20 7.10 -0.29
N LEU A 196 -2.96 8.16 -0.01
CA LEU A 196 -2.50 9.23 0.90
C LEU A 196 -2.22 8.70 2.32
N THR A 197 -2.91 7.63 2.69
CA THR A 197 -2.80 6.94 3.99
C THR A 197 -1.67 5.91 4.04
N HIS A 198 -0.84 5.81 3.00
CA HIS A 198 0.25 4.83 2.90
C HIS A 198 1.18 4.84 4.12
N HIS A 199 1.65 6.02 4.54
CA HIS A 199 2.53 6.17 5.71
C HIS A 199 1.86 5.86 7.05
N ASN A 200 0.52 5.83 7.11
CA ASN A 200 -0.20 5.41 8.31
C ASN A 200 -0.48 3.90 8.34
N LEU A 201 -0.46 3.23 7.18
CA LEU A 201 -0.96 1.86 7.02
C LEU A 201 0.13 0.85 6.66
N ASP A 202 0.84 1.05 5.56
CA ASP A 202 1.57 -0.01 4.87
C ASP A 202 2.92 0.41 4.26
N SER A 203 3.51 1.53 4.66
CA SER A 203 4.80 2.01 4.15
C SER A 203 5.98 1.08 4.46
N THR A 204 5.87 0.23 5.49
CA THR A 204 6.91 -0.73 5.88
C THR A 204 7.01 -1.98 5.00
N HIS A 205 6.45 -1.96 3.78
CA HIS A 205 6.41 -3.15 2.91
C HIS A 205 7.73 -3.48 2.19
N ILE A 206 8.71 -2.56 2.20
CA ILE A 206 10.05 -2.73 1.63
C ILE A 206 11.08 -2.47 2.74
N THR A 207 11.00 -3.22 3.82
CA THR A 207 11.87 -3.04 4.98
C THR A 207 13.13 -3.89 4.85
N PRO A 208 14.34 -3.31 4.97
CA PRO A 208 15.59 -4.07 4.95
C PRO A 208 15.78 -4.88 6.24
N GLY A 209 15.83 -6.20 6.11
CA GLY A 209 16.02 -7.13 7.23
C GLY A 209 14.80 -7.30 8.11
N VAL A 210 14.04 -8.37 7.88
CA VAL A 210 12.85 -8.72 8.68
C VAL A 210 12.99 -10.16 9.17
N LEU A 211 12.86 -10.37 10.48
CA LEU A 211 12.65 -11.69 11.05
C LEU A 211 11.23 -11.77 11.58
N ARG A 212 10.52 -12.83 11.21
CA ARG A 212 9.10 -13.04 11.58
C ARG A 212 8.92 -14.42 12.21
N ALA A 213 8.00 -14.50 13.17
CA ALA A 213 7.53 -15.77 13.72
C ALA A 213 6.05 -15.65 14.05
N GLY A 214 5.34 -16.78 13.91
CA GLY A 214 3.91 -16.78 14.25
C GLY A 214 3.30 -18.16 14.29
N VAL A 215 2.00 -18.17 14.62
CA VAL A 215 1.15 -19.35 14.67
C VAL A 215 -0.22 -19.07 14.12
N THR A 216 -0.70 -19.97 13.27
CA THR A 216 -2.09 -19.96 12.79
C THR A 216 -2.86 -21.06 13.50
N ALA A 217 -4.02 -20.71 14.05
CA ALA A 217 -4.96 -21.58 14.77
C ALA A 217 -6.37 -21.40 14.22
N GLY A 218 -6.78 -22.29 13.32
CA GLY A 218 -8.05 -22.14 12.61
C GLY A 218 -8.09 -20.81 11.81
N PRO A 219 -9.07 -19.91 12.08
CA PRO A 219 -9.18 -18.65 11.36
C PRO A 219 -8.23 -17.56 11.89
N LEU A 220 -7.54 -17.77 13.00
CA LEU A 220 -6.71 -16.77 13.66
C LEU A 220 -5.23 -17.00 13.38
N THR A 221 -4.50 -15.91 13.17
CA THR A 221 -3.05 -15.88 13.08
C THR A 221 -2.50 -14.87 14.06
N PHE A 222 -1.50 -15.27 14.83
CA PHE A 222 -0.72 -14.41 15.71
C PHE A 222 0.71 -14.40 15.22
N GLU A 223 1.25 -13.22 14.98
CA GLU A 223 2.62 -13.07 14.50
C GLU A 223 3.31 -11.86 15.11
N GLY A 224 4.64 -11.95 15.17
CA GLY A 224 5.51 -10.86 15.57
C GLY A 224 6.69 -10.75 14.64
N SER A 225 7.30 -9.58 14.59
CA SER A 225 8.52 -9.34 13.82
C SER A 225 9.47 -8.39 14.53
N VAL A 226 10.75 -8.52 14.18
CA VAL A 226 11.80 -7.54 14.43
C VAL A 226 12.42 -7.16 13.09
N PHE A 227 12.73 -5.89 12.89
CA PHE A 227 13.12 -5.37 11.59
C PHE A 227 13.87 -4.03 11.72
N ARG A 228 14.38 -3.50 10.61
CA ARG A 228 14.91 -2.15 10.54
C ARG A 228 13.76 -1.15 10.40
N GLY A 229 13.71 -0.13 11.28
CA GLY A 229 12.66 0.88 11.27
C GLY A 229 12.79 1.90 10.16
N ALA A 230 14.02 2.29 9.84
CA ALA A 230 14.30 3.28 8.80
C ALA A 230 13.87 2.79 7.42
N GLU A 231 13.19 3.66 6.68
CA GLU A 231 12.84 3.44 5.28
C GLU A 231 14.08 3.26 4.41
N PRO A 232 13.96 2.63 3.20
CA PRO A 232 15.06 2.55 2.24
C PRO A 232 15.64 3.91 1.91
N ASP A 233 16.96 3.96 1.66
CA ASP A 233 17.63 5.17 1.23
C ASP A 233 17.32 5.51 -0.24
N GLU A 234 17.98 6.51 -0.77
CA GLU A 234 17.70 7.04 -2.11
C GLU A 234 18.39 6.25 -3.23
N ASN A 235 19.24 5.29 -2.91
CA ASN A 235 19.86 4.39 -3.87
C ASN A 235 18.92 3.22 -4.16
N ARG A 236 18.00 3.40 -5.09
CA ARG A 236 16.98 2.44 -5.45
C ARG A 236 17.47 1.11 -6.07
N PHE A 237 18.79 0.93 -6.20
CA PHE A 237 19.39 -0.25 -6.84
C PHE A 237 20.11 -1.20 -5.87
N ASN A 238 20.29 -0.81 -4.61
CA ASN A 238 20.94 -1.64 -3.59
C ASN A 238 19.91 -2.38 -2.73
N ILE A 239 20.43 -3.15 -1.79
CA ILE A 239 19.73 -3.64 -0.60
C ILE A 239 20.47 -3.06 0.58
N GLU A 240 19.78 -2.27 1.41
CA GLU A 240 20.38 -1.67 2.58
C GLU A 240 20.80 -2.73 3.58
N LYS A 241 21.74 -2.34 4.44
CA LYS A 241 22.18 -3.19 5.54
C LYS A 241 20.97 -3.51 6.44
N PRO A 242 20.69 -4.80 6.69
CA PRO A 242 19.66 -5.20 7.63
C PRO A 242 19.89 -4.61 9.02
N GLY A 243 18.81 -4.21 9.68
CA GLY A 243 18.77 -3.77 11.08
C GLY A 243 17.64 -4.47 11.82
N LEU A 244 17.72 -4.53 13.15
CA LEU A 244 16.69 -5.13 14.00
C LEU A 244 16.43 -4.19 15.19
N ASP A 245 16.16 -2.94 14.90
CA ASP A 245 15.97 -1.85 15.86
C ASP A 245 14.50 -1.56 16.17
N SER A 246 13.61 -2.20 15.44
CA SER A 246 12.17 -2.03 15.49
C SER A 246 11.45 -3.34 15.68
N TRP A 247 10.21 -3.29 16.15
CA TRP A 247 9.41 -4.50 16.38
C TRP A 247 7.93 -4.24 16.13
N SER A 248 7.20 -5.31 15.82
CA SER A 248 5.75 -5.27 15.68
C SER A 248 5.08 -6.58 16.03
N ALA A 249 3.76 -6.51 16.25
CA ALA A 249 2.89 -7.66 16.40
C ALA A 249 1.57 -7.45 15.65
N ARG A 250 1.01 -8.52 15.11
CA ARG A 250 -0.26 -8.53 14.39
C ARG A 250 -1.11 -9.73 14.80
N ILE A 251 -2.41 -9.47 14.95
CA ILE A 251 -3.44 -10.49 15.05
C ILE A 251 -4.25 -10.42 13.76
N GLY A 252 -4.25 -11.51 13.00
CA GLY A 252 -5.03 -11.67 11.78
C GLY A 252 -6.22 -12.60 12.01
N TRP A 253 -7.29 -12.37 11.28
CA TRP A 253 -8.44 -13.25 11.20
C TRP A 253 -8.84 -13.42 9.73
N HIS A 254 -9.07 -14.68 9.32
CA HIS A 254 -9.53 -14.99 7.97
C HIS A 254 -10.68 -16.00 8.03
N HIS A 255 -11.78 -15.69 7.36
CA HIS A 255 -12.92 -16.61 7.23
C HIS A 255 -13.71 -16.34 5.95
N GLY A 256 -13.74 -17.32 5.06
CA GLY A 256 -14.39 -17.19 3.76
C GLY A 256 -13.79 -16.04 2.95
N PRO A 257 -14.59 -15.10 2.43
CA PRO A 257 -14.08 -13.96 1.67
C PRO A 257 -13.56 -12.82 2.54
N TRP A 258 -13.57 -12.96 3.86
CA TRP A 258 -13.21 -11.91 4.80
C TRP A 258 -11.84 -12.10 5.39
N THR A 259 -11.08 -11.03 5.42
CA THR A 259 -9.80 -10.94 6.14
C THR A 259 -9.81 -9.69 7.01
N ALA A 260 -9.37 -9.82 8.25
CA ALA A 260 -9.22 -8.68 9.15
C ALA A 260 -7.89 -8.76 9.91
N GLN A 261 -7.36 -7.61 10.32
CA GLN A 261 -6.18 -7.56 11.17
C GLN A 261 -6.22 -6.36 12.12
N VAL A 262 -5.51 -6.51 13.23
CA VAL A 262 -5.10 -5.43 14.11
C VAL A 262 -3.61 -5.59 14.36
N SER A 263 -2.85 -4.53 14.27
CA SER A 263 -1.41 -4.58 14.51
C SER A 263 -0.89 -3.30 15.17
N GLY A 264 0.27 -3.43 15.79
CA GLY A 264 0.99 -2.29 16.35
C GLY A 264 2.49 -2.58 16.41
N GLY A 265 3.29 -1.53 16.40
CA GLY A 265 4.73 -1.64 16.44
C GLY A 265 5.41 -0.31 16.72
N LEU A 266 6.70 -0.42 17.06
CA LEU A 266 7.61 0.69 17.21
C LEU A 266 8.57 0.71 16.01
N LEU A 267 8.64 1.83 15.32
CA LEU A 267 9.58 2.12 14.25
C LEU A 267 10.61 3.09 14.78
N HIS A 268 11.88 2.69 14.75
CA HIS A 268 13.00 3.53 15.15
C HIS A 268 13.40 4.41 13.98
N GLU A 269 13.26 5.74 14.15
CA GLU A 269 13.68 6.78 13.20
C GLU A 269 13.35 6.44 11.74
N PRO A 270 12.05 6.20 11.39
CA PRO A 270 11.69 5.71 10.06
C PRO A 270 12.01 6.73 8.95
N GLU A 271 11.92 8.02 9.25
CA GLU A 271 12.10 9.09 8.28
C GLU A 271 13.46 9.78 8.48
N TRP A 272 14.25 9.88 7.43
CA TRP A 272 15.57 10.50 7.49
C TRP A 272 15.55 11.97 7.94
N PHE A 273 14.55 12.73 7.51
CA PHE A 273 14.48 14.18 7.83
C PHE A 273 13.72 14.46 9.15
N ASP A 274 13.10 13.45 9.74
CA ASP A 274 12.36 13.52 11.02
C ASP A 274 12.78 12.36 11.94
N PRO A 275 13.99 12.43 12.54
CA PRO A 275 14.61 11.32 13.25
C PRO A 275 14.01 11.11 14.64
N PHE A 276 12.73 10.76 14.69
CA PHE A 276 12.02 10.40 15.92
C PHE A 276 11.31 9.06 15.74
N ASP A 277 11.26 8.31 16.83
CA ASP A 277 10.53 7.04 16.88
C ASP A 277 9.04 7.23 16.66
N ILE A 278 8.45 6.33 15.90
CA ILE A 278 7.01 6.30 15.64
C ILE A 278 6.41 5.03 16.23
N THR A 279 5.38 5.17 17.07
CA THR A 279 4.48 4.07 17.40
C THR A 279 3.34 4.05 16.39
N ARG A 280 3.22 2.96 15.62
CA ARG A 280 2.15 2.76 14.64
C ARG A 280 1.12 1.78 15.16
N LEU A 281 -0.16 2.12 15.02
CA LEU A 281 -1.30 1.24 15.25
C LEU A 281 -2.14 1.15 13.99
N THR A 282 -2.61 -0.05 13.63
CA THR A 282 -3.48 -0.21 12.46
C THR A 282 -4.59 -1.21 12.72
N ALA A 283 -5.70 -1.03 12.01
CA ALA A 283 -6.76 -2.02 11.88
C ALA A 283 -7.30 -2.01 10.46
N SER A 284 -7.66 -3.19 9.95
CA SER A 284 -8.30 -3.28 8.62
C SER A 284 -9.23 -4.47 8.53
N ILE A 285 -10.19 -4.37 7.61
CA ILE A 285 -11.04 -5.45 7.16
C ILE A 285 -11.13 -5.41 5.64
N ALA A 286 -10.96 -6.56 4.99
CA ALA A 286 -11.07 -6.74 3.55
C ALA A 286 -12.11 -7.80 3.22
N PHE A 287 -12.78 -7.61 2.10
CA PHE A 287 -13.72 -8.55 1.49
C PHE A 287 -13.24 -8.84 0.06
N ASP A 288 -12.88 -10.09 -0.21
CA ASP A 288 -12.48 -10.57 -1.52
C ASP A 288 -13.47 -11.64 -2.00
N GLY A 289 -14.44 -11.23 -2.80
CA GLY A 289 -15.55 -12.13 -3.13
C GLY A 289 -16.39 -11.65 -4.31
N ARG A 290 -17.68 -11.73 -4.15
CA ARG A 290 -18.65 -11.41 -5.21
C ARG A 290 -19.83 -10.61 -4.65
N LEU A 291 -20.28 -9.62 -5.40
CA LEU A 291 -21.54 -8.93 -5.19
C LEU A 291 -22.55 -9.48 -6.24
N GLY A 292 -23.41 -10.43 -5.81
CA GLY A 292 -24.19 -11.25 -6.73
C GLY A 292 -23.28 -12.12 -7.59
N SER A 293 -23.37 -11.98 -8.91
CA SER A 293 -22.52 -12.73 -9.87
C SER A 293 -21.20 -12.03 -10.21
N ARG A 294 -20.97 -10.79 -9.74
CA ARG A 294 -19.85 -9.95 -10.13
C ARG A 294 -18.72 -10.03 -9.10
N PRO A 295 -17.44 -10.25 -9.50
CA PRO A 295 -16.31 -10.10 -8.58
C PRO A 295 -16.31 -8.71 -7.98
N PHE A 296 -16.15 -8.65 -6.66
CA PHE A 296 -16.12 -7.43 -5.88
C PHE A 296 -15.13 -7.59 -4.74
N ASN A 297 -14.23 -6.64 -4.62
CA ASN A 297 -13.23 -6.58 -3.57
C ASN A 297 -13.33 -5.21 -2.89
N ALA A 298 -13.19 -5.18 -1.59
CA ALA A 298 -13.23 -3.94 -0.82
C ALA A 298 -12.33 -4.04 0.41
N THR A 299 -11.71 -2.93 0.78
CA THR A 299 -10.91 -2.84 2.01
C THR A 299 -11.26 -1.55 2.73
N ALA A 300 -11.52 -1.66 4.03
CA ALA A 300 -11.58 -0.53 4.94
C ALA A 300 -10.40 -0.65 5.91
N ALA A 301 -9.67 0.45 6.11
CA ALA A 301 -8.49 0.46 6.98
C ALA A 301 -8.37 1.79 7.74
N TRP A 302 -7.80 1.69 8.93
CA TRP A 302 -7.39 2.80 9.77
C TRP A 302 -5.96 2.58 10.22
N GLY A 303 -5.18 3.66 10.28
CA GLY A 303 -3.85 3.65 10.83
C GLY A 303 -3.56 4.97 11.57
N GLU A 304 -2.76 4.86 12.60
CA GLU A 304 -2.35 5.98 13.43
C GLU A 304 -0.85 5.90 13.72
N ASN A 305 -0.15 6.99 13.43
CA ASN A 305 1.23 7.21 13.81
C ASN A 305 1.27 8.16 15.00
N ARG A 306 1.97 7.75 16.06
CA ARG A 306 2.25 8.57 17.24
C ARG A 306 3.74 8.81 17.36
N GLN A 307 4.13 10.06 17.35
CA GLN A 307 5.49 10.51 17.50
C GLN A 307 5.60 11.44 18.71
N PHE A 308 6.72 11.37 19.41
CA PHE A 308 7.03 12.28 20.49
C PHE A 308 8.36 12.98 20.24
N ASN A 309 8.29 14.25 19.87
CA ASN A 309 9.46 15.11 19.64
C ASN A 309 9.52 16.31 20.62
N GLY A 310 9.17 16.08 21.88
CA GLY A 310 8.91 17.11 22.88
C GLY A 310 7.42 17.47 23.00
N PHE A 311 6.63 17.10 21.99
CA PHE A 311 5.17 17.20 21.95
C PHE A 311 4.62 15.91 21.35
N GLN A 312 3.42 15.52 21.77
CA GLN A 312 2.75 14.36 21.20
C GLN A 312 2.11 14.75 19.87
N ASN A 313 2.63 14.19 18.78
CA ASN A 313 2.07 14.30 17.45
C ASN A 313 1.30 13.04 17.11
N VAL A 314 0.11 13.19 16.53
CA VAL A 314 -0.74 12.07 16.11
C VAL A 314 -1.23 12.34 14.70
N GLU A 315 -0.91 11.43 13.80
CA GLU A 315 -1.39 11.43 12.43
C GLU A 315 -2.29 10.22 12.17
N ASP A 316 -3.54 10.49 11.87
CA ASP A 316 -4.56 9.48 11.55
C ASP A 316 -4.73 9.34 10.05
N GLY A 317 -4.97 8.10 9.60
CA GLY A 317 -5.36 7.79 8.23
C GLY A 317 -6.55 6.84 8.18
N TYR A 318 -7.55 7.16 7.37
CA TYR A 318 -8.74 6.35 7.11
C TYR A 318 -8.85 6.09 5.62
N LEU A 319 -9.08 4.83 5.25
CA LEU A 319 -9.16 4.40 3.86
C LEU A 319 -10.36 3.48 3.65
N LEU A 320 -11.08 3.71 2.57
CA LEU A 320 -12.05 2.80 2.00
C LEU A 320 -11.76 2.69 0.50
N GLU A 321 -11.45 1.50 0.02
CA GLU A 321 -11.21 1.26 -1.40
C GLU A 321 -11.99 0.04 -1.90
N TRP A 322 -12.28 0.02 -3.19
CA TRP A 322 -13.03 -1.06 -3.81
C TRP A 322 -12.69 -1.23 -5.30
N ASP A 323 -12.89 -2.46 -5.79
CA ASP A 323 -12.77 -2.86 -7.19
C ASP A 323 -13.97 -3.73 -7.54
N LEU A 324 -14.75 -3.35 -8.55
CA LEU A 324 -15.94 -4.05 -9.02
C LEU A 324 -15.80 -4.41 -10.50
N ARG A 325 -15.70 -5.68 -10.80
CA ARG A 325 -15.75 -6.17 -12.18
C ARG A 325 -17.20 -6.24 -12.65
N ALA A 326 -17.70 -5.15 -13.21
CA ALA A 326 -19.10 -4.99 -13.60
C ALA A 326 -19.49 -5.84 -14.82
N ALA A 327 -18.52 -6.11 -15.74
CA ALA A 327 -18.66 -6.99 -16.90
C ALA A 327 -17.34 -7.72 -17.16
N SER A 328 -17.33 -8.66 -18.12
CA SER A 328 -16.14 -9.47 -18.45
C SER A 328 -14.87 -8.63 -18.72
N ALA A 329 -15.03 -7.47 -19.34
CA ALA A 329 -13.95 -6.56 -19.71
C ALA A 329 -13.97 -5.23 -18.95
N SER A 330 -14.93 -4.99 -18.03
CA SER A 330 -15.14 -3.66 -17.44
C SER A 330 -15.02 -3.72 -15.93
N THR A 331 -14.10 -2.96 -15.37
CA THR A 331 -13.88 -2.80 -13.95
C THR A 331 -14.07 -1.33 -13.56
N PHE A 332 -14.89 -1.09 -12.55
CA PHE A 332 -14.96 0.20 -11.87
C PHE A 332 -14.22 0.07 -10.54
N TYR A 333 -13.51 1.10 -10.17
CA TYR A 333 -12.80 1.14 -8.89
C TYR A 333 -12.92 2.50 -8.24
N GLY A 334 -12.67 2.55 -6.94
CA GLY A 334 -12.69 3.80 -6.22
C GLY A 334 -11.93 3.71 -4.90
N ARG A 335 -11.54 4.89 -4.39
CA ARG A 335 -10.89 5.05 -3.11
C ARG A 335 -11.34 6.35 -2.46
N GLY A 336 -11.83 6.24 -1.22
CA GLY A 336 -12.06 7.38 -0.35
C GLY A 336 -11.05 7.36 0.78
N GLU A 337 -10.42 8.48 1.06
CA GLU A 337 -9.38 8.62 2.07
C GLU A 337 -9.58 9.88 2.90
N VAL A 338 -9.20 9.81 4.16
CA VAL A 338 -8.96 10.98 5.01
C VAL A 338 -7.63 10.76 5.71
N ALA A 339 -6.69 11.67 5.52
CA ALA A 339 -5.38 11.63 6.14
C ALA A 339 -5.08 12.95 6.84
N LYS A 340 -4.63 12.88 8.08
CA LYS A 340 -4.07 14.03 8.78
C LYS A 340 -2.59 14.13 8.38
N LYS A 341 -2.21 15.28 7.82
CA LYS A 341 -0.85 15.55 7.35
C LYS A 341 -0.27 16.76 8.04
N HIS A 342 1.03 16.72 8.30
CA HIS A 342 1.75 17.85 8.85
C HIS A 342 1.87 18.97 7.83
N LEU A 343 1.44 20.19 8.18
CA LEU A 343 1.42 21.33 7.26
C LEU A 343 2.81 21.73 6.79
N PHE A 344 3.83 21.53 7.61
CA PHE A 344 5.22 21.85 7.26
C PHE A 344 5.70 21.09 6.02
N GLY A 345 5.30 19.80 5.86
CA GLY A 345 5.59 19.02 4.67
C GLY A 345 4.79 19.44 3.43
N LEU A 346 3.64 20.09 3.60
CA LEU A 346 2.73 20.45 2.50
C LEU A 346 2.95 21.86 1.93
N ILE A 347 3.64 22.72 2.67
CA ILE A 347 3.86 24.13 2.31
C ILE A 347 5.36 24.42 2.39
N SER A 348 5.97 24.81 1.28
CA SER A 348 7.35 25.33 1.28
C SER A 348 7.40 26.60 2.11
N HIS A 349 8.12 26.58 3.22
CA HIS A 349 8.36 27.75 4.02
C HIS A 349 9.76 28.35 3.76
N PRO A 350 9.91 29.69 3.83
CA PRO A 350 11.23 30.29 3.92
C PRO A 350 12.00 29.74 5.12
N LYS A 351 13.31 29.53 4.97
CA LYS A 351 14.18 29.10 6.09
C LYS A 351 13.93 29.94 7.34
N GLY A 352 13.58 29.29 8.43
CA GLY A 352 13.38 29.94 9.74
C GLY A 352 11.93 30.09 10.19
N PHE A 353 10.95 29.66 9.39
CA PHE A 353 9.55 29.65 9.81
C PHE A 353 9.20 28.25 10.33
N THR A 354 9.03 28.13 11.62
CA THR A 354 8.58 26.88 12.26
C THR A 354 7.13 27.04 12.72
N HIS A 355 6.23 26.24 12.14
CA HIS A 355 4.92 25.96 12.73
C HIS A 355 4.93 24.54 13.30
N PRO A 356 5.49 24.32 14.48
CA PRO A 356 5.84 22.98 14.95
C PRO A 356 4.64 22.06 15.22
N HIS A 357 3.40 22.51 15.10
CA HIS A 357 2.20 21.72 15.49
C HIS A 357 0.99 21.95 14.59
N ALA A 358 1.19 22.40 13.37
CA ALA A 358 0.08 22.62 12.45
C ALA A 358 -0.18 21.38 11.59
N TYR A 359 -1.33 20.75 11.76
CA TYR A 359 -1.81 19.61 10.97
C TYR A 359 -3.06 20.00 10.21
N SER A 360 -3.26 19.36 9.08
CA SER A 360 -4.46 19.50 8.26
C SER A 360 -5.04 18.15 7.88
N ASP A 361 -6.36 18.05 7.95
CA ASP A 361 -7.09 16.92 7.42
C ASP A 361 -7.30 17.11 5.92
N ILE A 362 -6.95 16.08 5.14
CA ILE A 362 -7.13 16.03 3.70
C ILE A 362 -8.05 14.87 3.39
N ALA A 363 -9.18 15.15 2.76
CA ALA A 363 -10.03 14.12 2.20
C ALA A 363 -9.81 14.02 0.69
N ALA A 364 -9.75 12.79 0.18
CA ALA A 364 -9.62 12.48 -1.24
C ALA A 364 -10.66 11.45 -1.66
N LEU A 365 -11.26 11.66 -2.85
CA LEU A 365 -12.15 10.70 -3.48
C LEU A 365 -11.66 10.43 -4.91
N THR A 366 -11.24 9.19 -5.15
CA THR A 366 -10.85 8.69 -6.47
C THR A 366 -11.96 7.83 -7.04
N LEU A 367 -12.32 8.04 -8.30
CA LEU A 367 -13.18 7.16 -9.07
C LEU A 367 -12.52 6.85 -10.40
N GLY A 368 -12.47 5.58 -10.77
CA GLY A 368 -11.79 5.13 -11.97
C GLY A 368 -12.52 4.01 -12.71
N TYR A 369 -12.10 3.83 -13.95
CA TYR A 369 -12.58 2.80 -14.84
C TYR A 369 -11.41 2.16 -15.60
N LEU A 370 -11.50 0.85 -15.80
CA LEU A 370 -10.54 0.05 -16.55
C LEU A 370 -11.29 -0.86 -17.50
N HIS A 371 -10.89 -0.87 -18.77
CA HIS A 371 -11.38 -1.77 -19.81
C HIS A 371 -10.30 -2.74 -20.25
N ASP A 372 -10.50 -4.04 -20.00
CA ASP A 372 -9.60 -5.10 -20.46
C ASP A 372 -9.79 -5.30 -21.98
N LEU A 373 -8.71 -5.24 -22.73
CA LEU A 373 -8.70 -5.43 -24.18
C LEU A 373 -8.82 -6.93 -24.54
N PRO A 374 -9.42 -7.29 -25.68
CA PRO A 374 -9.61 -8.67 -26.11
C PRO A 374 -8.31 -9.25 -26.69
N ILE A 375 -7.35 -9.57 -25.82
CA ILE A 375 -6.09 -10.23 -26.17
C ILE A 375 -6.08 -11.71 -25.72
N PRO A 376 -5.11 -12.53 -26.16
CA PRO A 376 -5.01 -13.93 -25.74
C PRO A 376 -5.05 -14.14 -24.24
N LYS A 377 -5.55 -15.30 -23.80
CA LYS A 377 -5.89 -15.63 -22.40
C LYS A 377 -4.74 -15.55 -21.37
N THR A 378 -3.51 -15.55 -21.83
CA THR A 378 -2.30 -15.56 -20.99
C THR A 378 -1.93 -14.20 -20.42
N GLU A 379 -2.50 -13.12 -20.97
CA GLU A 379 -2.18 -11.75 -20.56
C GLU A 379 -3.47 -10.91 -20.50
N ARG A 380 -3.46 -9.90 -19.65
CA ARG A 380 -4.50 -8.88 -19.58
C ARG A 380 -3.86 -7.53 -19.83
N LEU A 381 -4.16 -6.96 -20.99
CA LEU A 381 -3.87 -5.59 -21.29
C LEU A 381 -5.18 -4.80 -21.17
N GLY A 382 -5.16 -3.71 -20.45
CA GLY A 382 -6.32 -2.84 -20.27
C GLY A 382 -5.97 -1.39 -20.49
N ILE A 383 -6.98 -0.59 -20.82
CA ILE A 383 -6.90 0.87 -20.86
C ILE A 383 -7.80 1.43 -19.78
N GLY A 384 -7.27 2.34 -18.98
CA GLY A 384 -7.99 2.88 -17.84
C GLY A 384 -7.72 4.37 -17.61
N GLY A 385 -8.46 4.90 -16.67
CA GLY A 385 -8.25 6.26 -16.18
C GLY A 385 -9.08 6.53 -14.93
N ASP A 386 -8.69 7.54 -14.19
CA ASP A 386 -9.37 8.00 -13.00
C ASP A 386 -9.31 9.52 -12.82
N ILE A 387 -10.15 9.97 -11.92
CA ILE A 387 -10.15 11.33 -11.41
C ILE A 387 -10.13 11.25 -9.88
N THR A 388 -9.31 12.09 -9.26
CA THR A 388 -9.33 12.32 -7.82
C THR A 388 -9.66 13.78 -7.53
N VAL A 389 -10.59 13.99 -6.62
CA VAL A 389 -10.95 15.32 -6.08
C VAL A 389 -10.56 15.36 -4.62
N TYR A 390 -10.12 16.55 -4.17
CA TYR A 390 -9.63 16.72 -2.81
C TYR A 390 -10.45 17.78 -2.09
N HIS A 391 -10.60 17.57 -0.78
CA HIS A 391 -11.13 18.57 0.14
C HIS A 391 -10.13 18.76 1.28
N THR A 392 -9.80 20.02 1.56
CA THR A 392 -8.78 20.38 2.55
C THR A 392 -9.27 21.45 3.49
N SER A 393 -8.56 21.66 4.60
CA SER A 393 -8.79 22.78 5.50
C SER A 393 -8.53 24.12 4.82
N GLN A 394 -9.03 25.22 5.44
CA GLN A 394 -8.84 26.58 4.94
C GLN A 394 -7.33 26.96 4.87
N ASP A 395 -6.51 26.39 5.72
CA ASP A 395 -5.06 26.67 5.74
C ASP A 395 -4.36 26.23 4.47
N LEU A 396 -4.83 25.13 3.86
CA LEU A 396 -4.29 24.60 2.61
C LEU A 396 -4.95 25.17 1.36
N ILE A 397 -6.22 25.61 1.43
CA ILE A 397 -6.97 26.04 0.26
C ILE A 397 -6.33 27.25 -0.43
N VAL A 398 -5.61 28.09 0.32
CA VAL A 398 -4.88 29.24 -0.23
C VAL A 398 -3.73 28.84 -1.13
N TYR A 399 -3.15 27.65 -0.92
CA TYR A 399 -2.01 27.12 -1.67
C TYR A 399 -2.43 26.14 -2.75
N TYR A 400 -3.45 25.32 -2.49
CA TYR A 400 -3.87 24.23 -3.37
C TYR A 400 -5.10 24.57 -4.19
N GLY A 401 -5.97 25.46 -3.71
CA GLY A 401 -7.22 25.78 -4.37
C GLY A 401 -8.16 24.58 -4.48
N GLY A 402 -8.91 24.48 -5.54
CA GLY A 402 -9.73 23.30 -5.89
C GLY A 402 -8.87 22.25 -6.59
N SER A 403 -7.99 21.58 -5.83
CA SER A 403 -7.04 20.61 -6.37
C SER A 403 -7.74 19.33 -6.88
N ARG A 404 -7.16 18.74 -7.91
CA ARG A 404 -7.65 17.51 -8.55
C ARG A 404 -6.56 16.82 -9.34
N SER A 405 -6.70 15.51 -9.53
CA SER A 405 -5.80 14.72 -10.38
C SER A 405 -6.53 13.90 -11.42
N TYR A 406 -5.83 13.59 -12.49
CA TYR A 406 -6.31 12.78 -13.60
C TYR A 406 -5.23 11.81 -14.03
N HIS A 407 -5.61 10.55 -14.23
CA HIS A 407 -4.74 9.54 -14.82
C HIS A 407 -5.38 8.96 -16.07
N MET A 408 -4.51 8.67 -17.06
CA MET A 408 -4.85 7.83 -18.19
C MET A 408 -3.72 6.84 -18.36
N PHE A 409 -4.03 5.52 -18.39
CA PHE A 409 -3.00 4.49 -18.38
C PHE A 409 -3.35 3.26 -19.19
N LEU A 410 -2.33 2.56 -19.61
CA LEU A 410 -2.36 1.15 -19.98
C LEU A 410 -1.98 0.32 -18.75
N ARG A 411 -2.68 -0.78 -18.51
CA ARG A 411 -2.33 -1.75 -17.47
C ARG A 411 -2.03 -3.08 -18.13
N TRP A 412 -0.89 -3.67 -17.80
CA TRP A 412 -0.55 -5.04 -18.15
C TRP A 412 -0.44 -5.90 -16.90
N ARG A 413 -0.95 -7.13 -16.99
CA ARG A 413 -0.75 -8.17 -15.98
C ARG A 413 -0.90 -9.56 -16.62
N PRO A 414 -0.25 -10.62 -16.05
CA PRO A 414 -0.45 -11.99 -16.51
C PRO A 414 -1.91 -12.41 -16.32
N GLY A 415 -2.43 -13.22 -17.25
CA GLY A 415 -3.81 -13.66 -17.30
C GLY A 415 -4.21 -14.72 -16.27
N GLY A 416 -3.29 -15.19 -15.46
CA GLY A 416 -3.49 -16.18 -14.40
C GLY A 416 -2.21 -16.40 -13.60
N VAL A 417 -2.33 -17.10 -12.49
CA VAL A 417 -1.14 -17.59 -11.76
C VAL A 417 -0.50 -18.66 -12.63
N VAL A 418 0.69 -18.38 -13.14
CA VAL A 418 1.48 -19.39 -13.86
C VAL A 418 2.12 -20.28 -12.81
N THR A 419 1.61 -21.51 -12.66
CA THR A 419 2.26 -22.53 -11.85
C THR A 419 3.09 -23.43 -12.76
N SER A 420 4.37 -23.57 -12.47
CA SER A 420 5.25 -24.54 -13.09
C SER A 420 5.80 -25.50 -12.05
N HIS A 421 5.78 -26.77 -12.35
CA HIS A 421 6.45 -27.79 -11.54
C HIS A 421 7.81 -28.07 -12.18
N VAL A 422 8.88 -27.86 -11.43
CA VAL A 422 10.25 -28.22 -11.84
C VAL A 422 10.66 -29.42 -11.02
N HIS A 423 10.92 -30.54 -11.69
CA HIS A 423 11.36 -31.81 -11.08
C HIS A 423 12.80 -31.74 -10.59
#